data_4f7439785535954ef13176a62a7f032f
#
_entry.id   4f7439785535954ef13176a62a7f032f
#
_cell.length_a   1.000
_cell.length_b   1.000
_cell.length_c   1.000
_cell.angle_alpha   90.00
_cell.angle_beta   90.00
_cell.angle_gamma   90.00
#
_symmetry.space_group_name_H-M   'P 1'
#
loop_
_entity.id
_entity.type
_entity.pdbx_description
1 polymer ?
#
loop_
_entity_poly.entity_id
_entity_poly.type
_entity_poly.pdbx_seq_one_letter_code
_entity_poly.pdbx_strand_id
1 'polypeptide(L)'
;MPLIVNTPDPMAKVRVMTVKDYSTKALKTLHTAGVLHVEEAEELKPIDREAIEQEREEVRELLTDIDDVLAYIPKGERVPLGEDIEVIYTRPFDEIDSEVRLLCTKLSNMHQRAVKLNEEVKELTELSRNIIPIGQQTDIRLRDLNFSGGYLF
;
A
#
# COMPACT_ATOMS: atom_id res chain seq x y z
N MET A 1 -17.28 17.13 -39.60
CA MET A 1 -16.39 16.74 -38.45
C MET A 1 -15.78 18.02 -37.94
N PRO A 2 -15.98 18.41 -36.69
CA PRO A 2 -15.29 19.56 -36.12
C PRO A 2 -13.80 19.19 -35.96
N LEU A 3 -12.94 19.92 -36.60
CA LEU A 3 -11.50 19.88 -36.36
C LEU A 3 -11.25 20.45 -34.96
N ILE A 4 -10.94 19.59 -33.98
CA ILE A 4 -10.46 20.04 -32.67
C ILE A 4 -9.01 20.50 -32.90
N VAL A 5 -8.85 21.79 -33.16
CA VAL A 5 -7.55 22.42 -33.20
C VAL A 5 -7.14 22.65 -31.74
N ASN A 6 -6.41 21.69 -31.17
CA ASN A 6 -5.83 21.83 -29.84
C ASN A 6 -4.63 22.75 -29.96
N THR A 7 -4.83 24.06 -29.91
CA THR A 7 -3.74 25.03 -29.79
C THR A 7 -3.24 24.95 -28.35
N PRO A 8 -1.97 24.59 -28.12
CA PRO A 8 -1.42 24.59 -26.76
C PRO A 8 -1.52 26.01 -26.18
N ASP A 9 -1.97 26.11 -24.94
CA ASP A 9 -1.98 27.37 -24.21
C ASP A 9 -0.55 27.94 -24.12
N PRO A 10 -0.37 29.24 -24.23
CA PRO A 10 0.95 29.86 -24.14
C PRO A 10 1.52 29.63 -22.74
N MET A 11 2.64 28.88 -22.68
CA MET A 11 3.35 28.63 -21.44
C MET A 11 4.54 29.58 -21.29
N ALA A 12 4.75 30.05 -20.05
CA ALA A 12 5.92 30.87 -19.71
C ALA A 12 6.79 30.14 -18.68
N LYS A 13 8.12 30.18 -18.89
CA LYS A 13 9.06 29.64 -17.90
C LYS A 13 9.20 30.65 -16.77
N VAL A 14 8.80 30.21 -15.57
CA VAL A 14 8.85 31.04 -14.34
C VAL A 14 9.86 30.44 -13.38
N ARG A 15 10.69 31.26 -12.76
CA ARG A 15 11.60 30.86 -11.69
C ARG A 15 11.13 31.46 -10.39
N VAL A 16 10.79 30.60 -9.42
CA VAL A 16 10.40 31.02 -8.08
C VAL A 16 11.57 30.79 -7.12
N MET A 17 11.99 31.83 -6.42
CA MET A 17 13.02 31.75 -5.39
C MET A 17 12.39 31.99 -4.03
N THR A 18 12.63 31.08 -3.09
CA THR A 18 12.13 31.19 -1.72
C THR A 18 13.21 30.79 -0.73
N VAL A 19 13.04 31.18 0.53
CA VAL A 19 13.90 30.75 1.64
C VAL A 19 13.54 29.29 1.98
N LYS A 20 14.51 28.48 2.42
CA LYS A 20 14.36 27.04 2.73
C LYS A 20 13.11 26.75 3.57
N ASP A 21 12.91 27.50 4.65
CA ASP A 21 11.80 27.30 5.59
C ASP A 21 10.39 27.47 4.95
N TYR A 22 10.30 28.16 3.82
CA TYR A 22 9.06 28.37 3.09
C TYR A 22 8.94 27.54 1.82
N SER A 23 9.94 26.73 1.48
CA SER A 23 9.98 25.95 0.22
C SER A 23 8.79 24.99 0.11
N THR A 24 8.50 24.24 1.15
CA THR A 24 7.38 23.27 1.20
C THR A 24 6.04 23.98 1.07
N LYS A 25 5.87 25.12 1.75
CA LYS A 25 4.64 25.90 1.67
C LYS A 25 4.44 26.50 0.28
N ALA A 26 5.52 27.01 -0.32
CA ALA A 26 5.50 27.53 -1.68
C ALA A 26 5.12 26.46 -2.69
N LEU A 27 5.75 25.27 -2.62
CA LEU A 27 5.44 24.13 -3.49
C LEU A 27 3.97 23.69 -3.34
N LYS A 28 3.46 23.57 -2.12
CA LYS A 28 2.05 23.24 -1.87
C LYS A 28 1.11 24.27 -2.49
N THR A 29 1.40 25.56 -2.32
CA THR A 29 0.57 26.64 -2.90
C THR A 29 0.59 26.59 -4.42
N LEU A 30 1.76 26.35 -5.02
CA LEU A 30 1.92 26.24 -6.47
C LEU A 30 1.19 25.02 -7.04
N HIS A 31 1.28 23.89 -6.33
CA HIS A 31 0.56 22.67 -6.70
C HIS A 31 -0.96 22.85 -6.64
N THR A 32 -1.46 23.46 -5.56
CA THR A 32 -2.91 23.76 -5.40
C THR A 32 -3.42 24.70 -6.48
N ALA A 33 -2.60 25.61 -6.97
CA ALA A 33 -2.98 26.49 -8.07
C ALA A 33 -3.20 25.77 -9.40
N GLY A 34 -2.63 24.55 -9.57
CA GLY A 34 -2.86 23.69 -10.74
C GLY A 34 -2.39 24.22 -12.10
N VAL A 35 -1.66 25.35 -12.10
CA VAL A 35 -1.25 26.07 -13.32
C VAL A 35 0.23 25.91 -13.66
N LEU A 36 0.95 25.08 -12.88
CA LEU A 36 2.41 24.95 -13.00
C LEU A 36 2.80 23.51 -13.29
N HIS A 37 3.67 23.37 -14.28
CA HIS A 37 4.44 22.14 -14.48
C HIS A 37 5.84 22.37 -13.90
N VAL A 38 6.25 21.51 -12.96
CA VAL A 38 7.57 21.60 -12.31
C VAL A 38 8.54 20.73 -13.08
N GLU A 39 9.59 21.35 -13.60
CA GLU A 39 10.69 20.64 -14.24
C GLU A 39 11.93 20.64 -13.34
N GLU A 40 12.68 19.57 -13.38
CA GLU A 40 13.96 19.48 -12.68
C GLU A 40 14.98 20.45 -13.31
N ALA A 41 15.58 21.30 -12.49
CA ALA A 41 16.57 22.27 -12.96
C ALA A 41 17.97 21.62 -12.96
N GLU A 42 18.43 21.17 -14.10
CA GLU A 42 19.76 20.57 -14.28
C GLU A 42 20.92 21.53 -13.89
N GLU A 43 20.67 22.84 -13.96
CA GLU A 43 21.67 23.89 -13.72
C GLU A 43 21.92 24.20 -12.24
N LEU A 44 21.00 23.80 -11.35
CA LEU A 44 21.06 24.12 -9.92
C LEU A 44 21.33 22.85 -9.13
N LYS A 45 22.56 22.71 -8.63
CA LYS A 45 22.86 21.66 -7.65
C LYS A 45 22.29 22.08 -6.30
N PRO A 46 21.34 21.34 -5.70
CA PRO A 46 20.83 21.63 -4.39
C PRO A 46 21.94 21.55 -3.35
N ILE A 47 21.97 22.49 -2.40
CA ILE A 47 22.98 22.55 -1.33
C ILE A 47 22.87 21.31 -0.42
N ASP A 48 21.66 20.78 -0.25
CA ASP A 48 21.38 19.61 0.59
C ASP A 48 20.96 18.37 -0.24
N ARG A 49 21.75 18.03 -1.25
CA ARG A 49 21.42 16.93 -2.17
C ARG A 49 21.27 15.59 -1.42
N GLU A 50 22.13 15.32 -0.45
CA GLU A 50 22.11 14.08 0.32
C GLU A 50 20.82 13.96 1.15
N ALA A 51 20.38 15.04 1.80
CA ALA A 51 19.14 15.05 2.57
C ALA A 51 17.91 14.84 1.68
N ILE A 52 17.89 15.46 0.49
CA ILE A 52 16.80 15.28 -0.48
C ILE A 52 16.76 13.85 -1.02
N GLU A 53 17.90 13.26 -1.33
CA GLU A 53 17.95 11.86 -1.80
C GLU A 53 17.52 10.89 -0.70
N GLN A 54 17.85 11.16 0.55
CA GLN A 54 17.39 10.37 1.69
C GLN A 54 15.87 10.46 1.85
N GLU A 55 15.28 11.65 1.85
CA GLU A 55 13.84 11.85 1.91
C GLU A 55 13.12 11.14 0.72
N ARG A 56 13.72 11.18 -0.47
CA ARG A 56 13.18 10.47 -1.65
C ARG A 56 13.19 8.96 -1.45
N GLU A 57 14.24 8.42 -0.86
CA GLU A 57 14.33 6.97 -0.61
C GLU A 57 13.32 6.53 0.44
N GLU A 58 13.14 7.29 1.53
CA GLU A 58 12.13 7.02 2.54
C GLU A 58 10.71 7.00 1.94
N VAL A 59 10.39 7.95 1.04
CA VAL A 59 9.10 7.95 0.33
C VAL A 59 8.96 6.75 -0.60
N ARG A 60 10.03 6.32 -1.28
CA ARG A 60 10.00 5.14 -2.15
C ARG A 60 9.77 3.85 -1.37
N GLU A 61 10.45 3.70 -0.24
CA GLU A 61 10.24 2.56 0.65
C GLU A 61 8.79 2.50 1.12
N LEU A 62 8.24 3.63 1.57
CA LEU A 62 6.85 3.71 2.00
C LEU A 62 5.86 3.34 0.87
N LEU A 63 6.10 3.80 -0.34
CA LEU A 63 5.27 3.45 -1.50
C LEU A 63 5.35 1.95 -1.81
N THR A 64 6.54 1.35 -1.70
CA THR A 64 6.71 -0.09 -1.88
C THR A 64 5.93 -0.88 -0.83
N ASP A 65 6.03 -0.50 0.45
CA ASP A 65 5.27 -1.12 1.53
C ASP A 65 3.75 -1.04 1.29
N ILE A 66 3.27 0.11 0.80
CA ILE A 66 1.86 0.31 0.44
C ILE A 66 1.46 -0.60 -0.72
N ASP A 67 2.25 -0.66 -1.79
CA ASP A 67 1.94 -1.47 -2.98
C ASP A 67 1.91 -2.96 -2.63
N ASP A 68 2.82 -3.43 -1.78
CA ASP A 68 2.86 -4.80 -1.29
C ASP A 68 1.58 -5.16 -0.51
N VAL A 69 1.12 -4.26 0.35
CA VAL A 69 -0.11 -4.48 1.12
C VAL A 69 -1.36 -4.38 0.24
N LEU A 70 -1.39 -3.45 -0.72
CA LEU A 70 -2.50 -3.33 -1.66
C LEU A 70 -2.67 -4.57 -2.54
N ALA A 71 -1.60 -5.34 -2.77
CA ALA A 71 -1.67 -6.60 -3.51
C ALA A 71 -2.54 -7.66 -2.79
N TYR A 72 -2.68 -7.57 -1.46
CA TYR A 72 -3.50 -8.49 -0.66
C TYR A 72 -4.97 -8.06 -0.56
N ILE A 73 -5.27 -6.80 -0.88
CA ILE A 73 -6.61 -6.25 -0.74
C ILE A 73 -7.37 -6.43 -2.05
N PRO A 74 -8.56 -7.06 -2.04
CA PRO A 74 -9.40 -7.13 -3.23
C PRO A 74 -9.71 -5.73 -3.74
N LYS A 75 -9.69 -5.54 -5.05
CA LYS A 75 -10.07 -4.25 -5.66
C LYS A 75 -11.52 -3.93 -5.28
N GLY A 76 -11.67 -3.04 -4.31
CA GLY A 76 -12.96 -2.52 -3.87
C GLY A 76 -13.47 -1.38 -4.75
N GLU A 77 -14.62 -0.85 -4.39
CA GLU A 77 -15.12 0.39 -4.98
C GLU A 77 -14.16 1.54 -4.68
N ARG A 78 -13.96 2.41 -5.66
CA ARG A 78 -13.13 3.60 -5.48
C ARG A 78 -13.81 4.52 -4.48
N VAL A 79 -13.13 4.75 -3.36
CA VAL A 79 -13.57 5.76 -2.38
C VAL A 79 -13.31 7.14 -2.99
N PRO A 80 -14.31 8.04 -3.03
CA PRO A 80 -14.09 9.40 -3.48
C PRO A 80 -13.15 10.13 -2.50
N LEU A 81 -12.00 10.57 -3.01
CA LEU A 81 -10.91 11.18 -2.24
C LEU A 81 -11.12 12.70 -1.96
N GLY A 82 -12.35 13.21 -2.01
CA GLY A 82 -12.62 14.65 -2.04
C GLY A 82 -12.00 15.48 -0.90
N GLU A 83 -12.49 15.30 0.31
CA GLU A 83 -12.11 16.16 1.46
C GLU A 83 -10.83 15.67 2.18
N ASP A 84 -10.54 14.38 2.10
CA ASP A 84 -9.39 13.77 2.80
C ASP A 84 -8.04 14.18 2.21
N ILE A 85 -8.00 14.58 0.93
CA ILE A 85 -6.76 15.00 0.27
C ILE A 85 -6.18 16.26 0.93
N GLU A 86 -7.00 17.27 1.25
CA GLU A 86 -6.53 18.50 1.90
C GLU A 86 -5.93 18.20 3.27
N VAL A 87 -6.52 17.28 4.02
CA VAL A 87 -6.01 16.86 5.33
C VAL A 87 -4.64 16.18 5.19
N ILE A 88 -4.46 15.29 4.20
CA ILE A 88 -3.18 14.61 3.96
C ILE A 88 -2.09 15.63 3.60
N TYR A 89 -2.38 16.61 2.75
CA TYR A 89 -1.41 17.64 2.36
C TYR A 89 -1.00 18.61 3.49
N THR A 90 -1.80 18.71 4.54
CA THR A 90 -1.50 19.60 5.68
C THR A 90 -0.71 18.92 6.79
N ARG A 91 -0.68 17.60 6.83
CA ARG A 91 0.02 16.83 7.86
C ARG A 91 1.52 16.72 7.59
N PRO A 92 2.38 16.70 8.62
CA PRO A 92 3.80 16.39 8.49
C PRO A 92 3.99 14.97 7.91
N PHE A 93 5.04 14.81 7.09
CA PHE A 93 5.34 13.50 6.47
C PHE A 93 5.60 12.42 7.52
N ASP A 94 6.33 12.72 8.59
CA ASP A 94 6.69 11.76 9.65
C ASP A 94 5.46 11.14 10.34
N GLU A 95 4.39 11.94 10.51
CA GLU A 95 3.14 11.44 11.09
C GLU A 95 2.44 10.48 10.12
N ILE A 96 2.42 10.83 8.84
CA ILE A 96 1.82 9.99 7.79
C ILE A 96 2.61 8.70 7.65
N ASP A 97 3.94 8.77 7.58
CA ASP A 97 4.82 7.60 7.50
C ASP A 97 4.58 6.63 8.65
N SER A 98 4.59 7.13 9.89
CA SER A 98 4.38 6.32 11.08
C SER A 98 3.01 5.62 11.08
N GLU A 99 1.96 6.32 10.72
CA GLU A 99 0.60 5.77 10.65
C GLU A 99 0.47 4.73 9.54
N VAL A 100 1.00 5.01 8.37
CA VAL A 100 0.95 4.09 7.22
C VAL A 100 1.75 2.82 7.50
N ARG A 101 2.97 2.91 8.04
CA ARG A 101 3.77 1.73 8.42
C ARG A 101 3.07 0.86 9.45
N LEU A 102 2.40 1.47 10.43
CA LEU A 102 1.59 0.75 11.41
C LEU A 102 0.44 -0.01 10.73
N LEU A 103 -0.26 0.63 9.80
CA LEU A 103 -1.34 0.01 9.02
C LEU A 103 -0.83 -1.12 8.13
N CYS A 104 0.27 -0.92 7.41
CA CYS A 104 0.91 -1.94 6.58
C CYS A 104 1.29 -3.17 7.40
N THR A 105 1.92 -2.97 8.56
CA THR A 105 2.28 -4.06 9.47
C THR A 105 1.05 -4.82 9.95
N LYS A 106 -0.01 -4.12 10.35
CA LYS A 106 -1.26 -4.74 10.80
C LYS A 106 -1.92 -5.56 9.69
N LEU A 107 -2.01 -5.02 8.48
CA LEU A 107 -2.60 -5.69 7.34
C LEU A 107 -1.79 -6.92 6.91
N SER A 108 -0.46 -6.84 6.87
CA SER A 108 0.41 -7.98 6.59
C SER A 108 0.22 -9.11 7.61
N ASN A 109 0.15 -8.77 8.90
CA ASN A 109 -0.11 -9.76 9.95
C ASN A 109 -1.49 -10.42 9.81
N MET A 110 -2.51 -9.64 9.46
CA MET A 110 -3.86 -10.17 9.20
C MET A 110 -3.87 -11.10 7.98
N HIS A 111 -3.18 -10.73 6.91
CA HIS A 111 -3.05 -11.56 5.72
C HIS A 111 -2.35 -12.90 6.02
N GLN A 112 -1.21 -12.85 6.71
CA GLN A 112 -0.49 -14.07 7.11
C GLN A 112 -1.35 -14.98 7.98
N ARG A 113 -2.12 -14.41 8.91
CA ARG A 113 -3.06 -15.18 9.72
C ARG A 113 -4.17 -15.81 8.89
N ALA A 114 -4.71 -15.07 7.93
CA ALA A 114 -5.74 -15.59 7.01
C ALA A 114 -5.21 -16.74 6.14
N VAL A 115 -3.98 -16.64 5.64
CA VAL A 115 -3.32 -17.71 4.88
C VAL A 115 -3.17 -18.97 5.75
N LYS A 116 -2.63 -18.84 6.97
CA LYS A 116 -2.49 -19.99 7.89
C LYS A 116 -3.81 -20.66 8.22
N LEU A 117 -4.84 -19.87 8.52
CA LEU A 117 -6.17 -20.42 8.79
C LEU A 117 -6.75 -21.14 7.58
N ASN A 118 -6.52 -20.63 6.38
CA ASN A 118 -6.97 -21.30 5.15
C ASN A 118 -6.24 -22.63 4.91
N GLU A 119 -4.95 -22.71 5.23
CA GLU A 119 -4.18 -23.96 5.19
C GLU A 119 -4.72 -24.97 6.21
N GLU A 120 -4.93 -24.57 7.46
CA GLU A 120 -5.53 -25.41 8.50
C GLU A 120 -6.92 -25.93 8.09
N VAL A 121 -7.76 -25.09 7.50
CA VAL A 121 -9.09 -25.48 7.00
C VAL A 121 -8.96 -26.53 5.89
N LYS A 122 -7.99 -26.38 4.97
CA LYS A 122 -7.75 -27.38 3.93
C LYS A 122 -7.31 -28.72 4.51
N GLU A 123 -6.34 -28.70 5.43
CA GLU A 123 -5.86 -29.92 6.10
C GLU A 123 -6.99 -30.64 6.85
N LEU A 124 -7.77 -29.90 7.63
CA LEU A 124 -8.91 -30.46 8.36
C LEU A 124 -10.00 -31.00 7.42
N THR A 125 -10.22 -30.35 6.28
CA THR A 125 -11.17 -30.80 5.27
C THR A 125 -10.71 -32.10 4.63
N GLU A 126 -9.41 -32.21 4.29
CA GLU A 126 -8.83 -33.45 3.75
C GLU A 126 -8.89 -34.58 4.79
N LEU A 127 -8.52 -34.31 6.02
CA LEU A 127 -8.60 -35.26 7.11
C LEU A 127 -10.04 -35.74 7.31
N SER A 128 -11.01 -34.84 7.34
CA SER A 128 -12.43 -35.17 7.44
C SER A 128 -12.90 -36.06 6.27
N ARG A 129 -12.48 -35.73 5.04
CA ARG A 129 -12.81 -36.52 3.84
C ARG A 129 -12.29 -37.95 3.92
N ASN A 130 -11.11 -38.13 4.53
CA ASN A 130 -10.48 -39.44 4.65
C ASN A 130 -11.10 -40.27 5.82
N ILE A 131 -11.45 -39.61 6.92
CA ILE A 131 -11.96 -40.33 8.12
C ILE A 131 -13.43 -40.71 7.99
N ILE A 132 -14.27 -39.87 7.38
CA ILE A 132 -15.72 -40.16 7.24
C ILE A 132 -15.99 -41.53 6.54
N PRO A 133 -15.36 -41.85 5.40
CA PRO A 133 -15.57 -43.15 4.76
C PRO A 133 -15.14 -44.34 5.62
N ILE A 134 -14.04 -44.20 6.38
CA ILE A 134 -13.53 -45.23 7.27
C ILE A 134 -14.55 -45.53 8.40
N GLY A 135 -15.08 -44.48 9.01
CA GLY A 135 -16.11 -44.62 10.05
C GLY A 135 -17.40 -45.25 9.54
N GLN A 136 -17.75 -45.03 8.28
CA GLN A 136 -18.94 -45.63 7.65
C GLN A 136 -18.76 -47.12 7.27
N GLN A 137 -17.53 -47.54 6.91
CA GLN A 137 -17.23 -48.89 6.48
C GLN A 137 -16.91 -49.85 7.61
N THR A 138 -16.43 -49.34 8.76
CA THR A 138 -15.88 -50.20 9.83
C THR A 138 -16.72 -50.31 11.07
N ASP A 139 -17.84 -49.61 11.18
CA ASP A 139 -18.68 -49.52 12.40
C ASP A 139 -17.87 -49.14 13.67
N ILE A 140 -16.65 -48.65 13.48
CA ILE A 140 -15.77 -48.18 14.54
C ILE A 140 -16.16 -46.72 14.89
N ARG A 141 -16.52 -46.50 16.13
CA ARG A 141 -16.77 -45.13 16.59
C ARG A 141 -15.45 -44.36 16.65
N LEU A 142 -15.38 -43.21 16.01
CA LEU A 142 -14.19 -42.35 15.99
C LEU A 142 -13.58 -42.09 17.39
N ARG A 143 -14.39 -42.08 18.42
CA ARG A 143 -13.94 -41.95 19.84
C ARG A 143 -13.17 -43.17 20.37
N ASP A 144 -13.31 -44.31 19.73
CA ASP A 144 -12.64 -45.54 20.11
C ASP A 144 -11.27 -45.70 19.42
N LEU A 145 -10.96 -44.82 18.45
CA LEU A 145 -9.66 -44.69 17.83
C LEU A 145 -8.74 -43.88 18.77
N ASN A 146 -7.93 -44.59 19.54
CA ASN A 146 -6.95 -43.99 20.41
C ASN A 146 -5.76 -43.53 19.56
N PHE A 147 -5.79 -42.28 19.12
CA PHE A 147 -4.68 -41.64 18.38
C PHE A 147 -3.49 -41.33 19.28
N SER A 148 -2.89 -42.33 19.87
CA SER A 148 -1.65 -42.19 20.60
C SER A 148 -0.46 -42.31 19.64
N GLY A 149 -0.05 -41.20 19.06
CA GLY A 149 1.26 -41.02 18.48
C GLY A 149 1.51 -41.70 17.13
N GLY A 150 1.60 -40.91 16.09
CA GLY A 150 2.53 -41.08 14.98
C GLY A 150 2.32 -42.28 14.05
N TYR A 151 1.95 -41.95 12.82
CA TYR A 151 2.02 -42.78 11.61
C TYR A 151 0.94 -43.90 11.48
N LEU A 152 -0.13 -43.51 10.85
CA LEU A 152 -0.90 -44.46 10.02
C LEU A 152 -0.17 -44.57 8.66
N PHE A 153 0.41 -45.76 8.39
CA PHE A 153 0.84 -46.15 7.05
C PHE A 153 -0.38 -46.54 6.23
#